data_0632bfbf54d2d9feaf57139d7d9e4540
#
_entry.id   0632bfbf54d2d9feaf57139d7d9e4540
#
_cell.length_a   1.000
_cell.length_b   1.000
_cell.length_c   1.000
_cell.angle_alpha   90.00
_cell.angle_beta   90.00
_cell.angle_gamma   90.00
#
_symmetry.space_group_name_H-M   'P 1'
#
loop_
_entity.id
_entity.type
_entity.pdbx_description
1 polymer ?
#
loop_
_entity_poly.entity_id
_entity_poly.type
_entity_poly.pdbx_seq_one_letter_code
_entity_poly.pdbx_strand_id
1 'polypeptide(L)'
;RKMSKSLGNSPDPLDLIARYGADGVRMGMMLCAPAGNDILFDDSLCEQGRNFCNKIWNCFRLIKGWEVQEFSSSEVNKWGIEWFEAVLAKAQAEVADLFSKYRLSEALMAIYKLFCDEFSGWYLEIIKPAYGQPIDKATYEKTIQFMDTMLKLLHPFMPFITEELWQAIEERKEGESLMVSPMEKTGESAPQKSADFSGTPQ
;
A
#
# COMPACT_ATOMS: atom_id res chain seq x y z
N ARG A 1 33.36 -2.05 -8.57
CA ARG A 1 34.20 -3.14 -8.03
C ARG A 1 33.27 -4.18 -7.40
N LYS A 2 33.51 -5.48 -7.68
CA LYS A 2 32.71 -6.56 -7.11
C LYS A 2 32.77 -6.54 -5.58
N MET A 3 31.60 -6.60 -4.92
CA MET A 3 31.51 -6.68 -3.47
C MET A 3 31.97 -8.06 -2.96
N SER A 4 32.72 -8.07 -1.87
CA SER A 4 33.05 -9.31 -1.15
C SER A 4 33.34 -9.01 0.33
N LYS A 5 33.05 -9.99 1.19
CA LYS A 5 33.34 -9.88 2.64
C LYS A 5 34.84 -9.71 2.89
N SER A 6 35.69 -10.40 2.12
CA SER A 6 37.16 -10.33 2.24
C SER A 6 37.74 -8.96 1.87
N LEU A 7 37.00 -8.14 1.08
CA LEU A 7 37.40 -6.79 0.71
C LEU A 7 36.81 -5.71 1.63
N GLY A 8 35.99 -6.11 2.62
CA GLY A 8 35.35 -5.17 3.54
C GLY A 8 34.37 -4.18 2.89
N ASN A 9 33.97 -4.42 1.63
CA ASN A 9 33.09 -3.54 0.86
C ASN A 9 31.68 -4.10 0.65
N SER A 10 31.33 -5.16 1.40
CA SER A 10 29.98 -5.71 1.43
C SER A 10 29.31 -5.29 2.73
N PRO A 11 28.19 -4.53 2.68
CA PRO A 11 27.49 -4.16 3.90
C PRO A 11 26.93 -5.39 4.62
N ASP A 12 26.89 -5.37 5.95
CA ASP A 12 26.25 -6.40 6.73
C ASP A 12 24.72 -6.19 6.69
N PRO A 13 23.94 -7.19 6.22
CA PRO A 13 22.48 -7.06 6.18
C PRO A 13 21.85 -6.83 7.56
N LEU A 14 22.42 -7.37 8.64
CA LEU A 14 21.89 -7.16 10.00
C LEU A 14 22.10 -5.73 10.47
N ASP A 15 23.23 -5.13 10.15
CA ASP A 15 23.48 -3.70 10.45
C ASP A 15 22.55 -2.79 9.67
N LEU A 16 22.26 -3.12 8.39
CA LEU A 16 21.30 -2.38 7.59
C LEU A 16 19.88 -2.49 8.16
N ILE A 17 19.47 -3.71 8.56
CA ILE A 17 18.16 -3.95 9.17
C ILE A 17 18.02 -3.18 10.49
N ALA A 18 19.08 -3.15 11.31
CA ALA A 18 19.07 -2.40 12.57
C ALA A 18 18.89 -0.89 12.35
N ARG A 19 19.43 -0.33 11.24
CA ARG A 19 19.33 1.10 10.91
C ARG A 19 18.06 1.49 10.17
N TYR A 20 17.61 0.66 9.23
CA TYR A 20 16.55 1.02 8.26
C TYR A 20 15.29 0.17 8.38
N GLY A 21 15.28 -0.88 9.21
CA GLY A 21 14.22 -1.87 9.28
C GLY A 21 14.26 -2.86 8.10
N ALA A 22 13.64 -4.02 8.29
CA ALA A 22 13.65 -5.07 7.27
C ALA A 22 13.01 -4.63 5.95
N ASP A 23 11.85 -3.99 5.99
CA ASP A 23 11.16 -3.49 4.79
C ASP A 23 11.93 -2.36 4.09
N GLY A 24 12.59 -1.47 4.86
CA GLY A 24 13.44 -0.44 4.30
C GLY A 24 14.61 -1.03 3.51
N VAL A 25 15.27 -2.05 4.05
CA VAL A 25 16.36 -2.76 3.36
C VAL A 25 15.84 -3.52 2.13
N ARG A 26 14.71 -4.23 2.24
CA ARG A 26 14.10 -4.94 1.11
C ARG A 26 13.78 -4.00 -0.05
N MET A 27 13.15 -2.86 0.25
CA MET A 27 12.85 -1.83 -0.76
C MET A 27 14.13 -1.30 -1.39
N GLY A 28 15.13 -0.91 -0.56
CA GLY A 28 16.41 -0.39 -1.06
C GLY A 28 17.13 -1.37 -1.98
N MET A 29 17.22 -2.63 -1.59
CA MET A 29 17.82 -3.69 -2.42
C MET A 29 17.06 -3.88 -3.75
N MET A 30 15.74 -3.85 -3.73
CA MET A 30 14.93 -3.99 -4.94
C MET A 30 15.11 -2.80 -5.88
N LEU A 31 15.22 -1.58 -5.37
CA LEU A 31 15.45 -0.39 -6.17
C LEU A 31 16.87 -0.36 -6.78
N CYS A 32 17.85 -0.98 -6.12
CA CYS A 32 19.20 -1.15 -6.64
C CYS A 32 19.31 -2.20 -7.76
N ALA A 33 18.28 -3.01 -8.00
CA ALA A 33 18.32 -4.17 -8.88
C ALA A 33 17.45 -4.00 -10.15
N PRO A 34 17.76 -3.07 -11.05
CA PRO A 34 17.07 -2.95 -12.31
C PRO A 34 17.32 -4.20 -13.17
N ALA A 35 16.29 -4.61 -13.93
CA ALA A 35 16.37 -5.80 -14.76
C ALA A 35 17.53 -5.72 -15.77
N GLY A 36 18.38 -6.75 -15.79
CA GLY A 36 19.45 -6.89 -16.78
C GLY A 36 20.76 -6.14 -16.46
N ASN A 37 20.88 -5.48 -15.32
CA ASN A 37 22.08 -4.75 -14.90
C ASN A 37 22.69 -5.29 -13.61
N ASP A 38 23.96 -4.94 -13.36
CA ASP A 38 24.61 -5.19 -12.07
C ASP A 38 23.94 -4.38 -10.96
N ILE A 39 23.88 -4.97 -9.77
CA ILE A 39 23.36 -4.29 -8.58
C ILE A 39 24.42 -3.31 -8.07
N LEU A 40 24.12 -2.03 -8.15
CA LEU A 40 24.90 -0.96 -7.53
C LEU A 40 24.24 -0.59 -6.20
N PHE A 41 24.71 -1.23 -5.12
CA PHE A 41 24.14 -0.99 -3.80
C PHE A 41 24.43 0.43 -3.31
N ASP A 42 23.37 1.09 -2.80
CA ASP A 42 23.40 2.41 -2.20
C ASP A 42 22.54 2.42 -0.93
N ASP A 43 23.16 2.72 0.22
CA ASP A 43 22.50 2.82 1.54
C ASP A 43 21.36 3.85 1.53
N SER A 44 21.45 4.91 0.74
CA SER A 44 20.43 5.96 0.65
C SER A 44 19.08 5.43 0.18
N LEU A 45 19.07 4.36 -0.63
CA LEU A 45 17.83 3.70 -1.05
C LEU A 45 17.18 2.89 0.08
N CYS A 46 17.96 2.36 1.02
CA CYS A 46 17.42 1.75 2.24
C CYS A 46 16.81 2.80 3.17
N GLU A 47 17.41 3.98 3.25
CA GLU A 47 16.84 5.12 3.97
C GLU A 47 15.55 5.61 3.33
N GLN A 48 15.49 5.69 2.01
CA GLN A 48 14.25 5.99 1.26
C GLN A 48 13.16 4.96 1.60
N GLY A 49 13.51 3.68 1.66
CA GLY A 49 12.58 2.61 2.05
C GLY A 49 12.04 2.80 3.47
N ARG A 50 12.90 3.13 4.44
CA ARG A 50 12.47 3.46 5.82
C ARG A 50 11.53 4.68 5.85
N ASN A 51 11.88 5.73 5.12
CA ASN A 51 11.06 6.94 5.05
C ASN A 51 9.70 6.65 4.40
N PHE A 52 9.65 5.73 3.44
CA PHE A 52 8.41 5.27 2.84
C PHE A 52 7.54 4.47 3.84
N CYS A 53 8.14 3.57 4.65
CA CYS A 53 7.42 2.92 5.76
C CYS A 53 6.77 3.95 6.69
N ASN A 54 7.52 4.97 7.09
CA ASN A 54 7.01 6.04 7.96
C ASN A 54 5.86 6.81 7.29
N LYS A 55 5.94 7.06 5.97
CA LYS A 55 4.88 7.73 5.23
C LYS A 55 3.60 6.90 5.18
N ILE A 56 3.71 5.60 4.90
CA ILE A 56 2.55 4.68 4.89
C ILE A 56 1.89 4.65 6.27
N TRP A 57 2.69 4.50 7.33
CA TRP A 57 2.22 4.50 8.70
C TRP A 57 1.50 5.80 9.08
N ASN A 58 2.05 6.95 8.69
CA ASN A 58 1.43 8.24 8.98
C ASN A 58 0.11 8.44 8.21
N CYS A 59 0.03 8.00 6.95
CA CYS A 59 -1.23 8.02 6.20
C CYS A 59 -2.30 7.13 6.87
N PHE A 60 -1.92 5.92 7.30
CA PHE A 60 -2.80 5.04 8.06
C PHE A 60 -3.31 5.70 9.35
N ARG A 61 -2.41 6.28 10.15
CA ARG A 61 -2.80 6.99 11.38
C ARG A 61 -3.74 8.16 11.12
N LEU A 62 -3.49 8.91 10.04
CA LEU A 62 -4.36 10.02 9.64
C LEU A 62 -5.78 9.50 9.35
N ILE A 63 -5.91 8.48 8.51
CA ILE A 63 -7.20 7.91 8.11
C ILE A 63 -7.95 7.33 9.33
N LYS A 64 -7.27 6.53 10.15
CA LYS A 64 -7.88 5.91 11.35
C LYS A 64 -8.20 6.92 12.46
N GLY A 65 -7.63 8.09 12.41
CA GLY A 65 -7.91 9.18 13.36
C GLY A 65 -9.12 10.04 13.01
N TRP A 66 -9.75 9.86 11.84
CA TRP A 66 -10.94 10.61 11.47
C TRP A 66 -12.17 10.13 12.24
N GLU A 67 -12.99 11.06 12.68
CA GLU A 67 -14.34 10.76 13.18
C GLU A 67 -15.25 10.48 11.99
N VAL A 68 -15.94 9.33 12.00
CA VAL A 68 -16.81 8.88 10.89
C VAL A 68 -18.27 9.08 11.28
N GLN A 69 -19.06 9.74 10.43
CA GLN A 69 -20.48 9.95 10.62
C GLN A 69 -21.27 9.61 9.36
N GLU A 70 -22.57 9.29 9.53
CA GLU A 70 -23.47 8.99 8.42
C GLU A 70 -24.11 10.29 7.89
N PHE A 71 -23.57 10.80 6.79
CA PHE A 71 -24.15 11.88 5.99
C PHE A 71 -23.74 11.72 4.53
N SER A 72 -24.37 12.51 3.65
CA SER A 72 -24.09 12.42 2.21
C SER A 72 -22.72 12.98 1.87
N SER A 73 -21.94 12.23 1.09
CA SER A 73 -20.65 12.68 0.58
C SER A 73 -20.77 13.97 -0.23
N SER A 74 -19.82 14.87 -0.05
CA SER A 74 -19.72 16.07 -0.88
C SER A 74 -19.43 15.72 -2.34
N GLU A 75 -19.78 16.59 -3.27
CA GLU A 75 -19.44 16.40 -4.69
C GLU A 75 -17.91 16.33 -4.90
N VAL A 76 -17.15 17.09 -4.12
CA VAL A 76 -15.67 17.06 -4.17
C VAL A 76 -15.16 15.69 -3.77
N ASN A 77 -15.70 15.08 -2.70
CA ASN A 77 -15.29 13.73 -2.27
C ASN A 77 -15.65 12.68 -3.33
N LYS A 78 -16.83 12.76 -3.94
CA LYS A 78 -17.25 11.86 -5.02
C LYS A 78 -16.27 11.94 -6.22
N TRP A 79 -15.95 13.14 -6.67
CA TRP A 79 -14.98 13.33 -7.75
C TRP A 79 -13.58 12.84 -7.39
N GLY A 80 -13.15 13.07 -6.14
CA GLY A 80 -11.88 12.55 -5.65
C GLY A 80 -11.83 11.02 -5.68
N ILE A 81 -12.91 10.36 -5.28
CA ILE A 81 -13.04 8.89 -5.32
C ILE A 81 -13.00 8.40 -6.78
N GLU A 82 -13.84 8.93 -7.66
CA GLU A 82 -13.90 8.53 -9.08
C GLU A 82 -12.54 8.72 -9.78
N TRP A 83 -11.90 9.85 -9.51
CA TRP A 83 -10.56 10.12 -10.04
C TRP A 83 -9.55 9.10 -9.55
N PHE A 84 -9.49 8.84 -8.24
CA PHE A 84 -8.49 7.92 -7.70
C PHE A 84 -8.78 6.46 -8.07
N GLU A 85 -10.03 6.05 -8.24
CA GLU A 85 -10.38 4.75 -8.81
C GLU A 85 -9.75 4.53 -10.19
N ALA A 86 -9.86 5.52 -11.06
CA ALA A 86 -9.26 5.46 -12.40
C ALA A 86 -7.73 5.40 -12.34
N VAL A 87 -7.11 6.20 -11.46
CA VAL A 87 -5.66 6.19 -11.23
C VAL A 87 -5.19 4.83 -10.69
N LEU A 88 -5.88 4.29 -9.69
CA LEU A 88 -5.56 2.99 -9.09
C LEU A 88 -5.70 1.85 -10.11
N ALA A 89 -6.77 1.83 -10.90
CA ALA A 89 -6.97 0.82 -11.94
C ALA A 89 -5.85 0.85 -12.99
N LYS A 90 -5.43 2.04 -13.42
CA LYS A 90 -4.30 2.21 -14.34
C LYS A 90 -3.00 1.69 -13.72
N ALA A 91 -2.72 2.04 -12.47
CA ALA A 91 -1.52 1.59 -11.78
C ALA A 91 -1.51 0.06 -11.58
N GLN A 92 -2.64 -0.55 -11.24
CA GLN A 92 -2.76 -2.01 -11.14
C GLN A 92 -2.42 -2.70 -12.47
N ALA A 93 -2.93 -2.18 -13.60
CA ALA A 93 -2.64 -2.72 -14.93
C ALA A 93 -1.15 -2.57 -15.28
N GLU A 94 -0.52 -1.42 -14.98
CA GLU A 94 0.89 -1.18 -15.18
C GLU A 94 1.76 -2.13 -14.34
N VAL A 95 1.44 -2.27 -13.05
CA VAL A 95 2.14 -3.18 -12.14
C VAL A 95 2.03 -4.63 -12.63
N ALA A 96 0.85 -5.08 -13.04
CA ALA A 96 0.65 -6.44 -13.58
C ALA A 96 1.48 -6.69 -14.85
N ASP A 97 1.54 -5.72 -15.77
CA ASP A 97 2.37 -5.79 -16.97
C ASP A 97 3.87 -5.88 -16.60
N LEU A 98 4.34 -5.04 -15.68
CA LEU A 98 5.73 -5.05 -15.22
C LEU A 98 6.11 -6.36 -14.51
N PHE A 99 5.21 -6.93 -13.69
CA PHE A 99 5.41 -8.25 -13.09
C PHE A 99 5.51 -9.35 -14.16
N SER A 100 4.66 -9.33 -15.20
CA SER A 100 4.70 -10.30 -16.29
C SER A 100 6.03 -10.29 -17.06
N LYS A 101 6.72 -9.14 -17.04
CA LYS A 101 8.02 -8.90 -17.67
C LYS A 101 9.20 -9.03 -16.71
N TYR A 102 8.97 -9.45 -15.45
CA TYR A 102 9.98 -9.53 -14.38
C TYR A 102 10.70 -8.21 -14.07
N ARG A 103 10.07 -7.07 -14.37
CA ARG A 103 10.59 -5.72 -14.12
C ARG A 103 10.18 -5.25 -12.70
N LEU A 104 10.65 -5.96 -11.69
CA LEU A 104 10.19 -5.80 -10.30
C LEU A 104 10.57 -4.45 -9.68
N SER A 105 11.76 -3.92 -9.99
CA SER A 105 12.20 -2.60 -9.52
C SER A 105 11.27 -1.49 -10.02
N GLU A 106 10.85 -1.58 -11.27
CA GLU A 106 9.95 -0.61 -11.89
C GLU A 106 8.51 -0.76 -11.35
N ALA A 107 8.07 -2.00 -11.12
CA ALA A 107 6.77 -2.24 -10.48
C ALA A 107 6.72 -1.61 -9.06
N LEU A 108 7.78 -1.80 -8.26
CA LEU A 108 7.89 -1.16 -6.95
C LEU A 108 7.88 0.37 -7.06
N MET A 109 8.59 0.94 -8.04
CA MET A 109 8.61 2.39 -8.26
C MET A 109 7.23 2.93 -8.68
N ALA A 110 6.47 2.19 -9.49
CA ALA A 110 5.11 2.55 -9.85
C ALA A 110 4.19 2.59 -8.62
N ILE A 111 4.29 1.58 -7.74
CA ILE A 111 3.53 1.53 -6.47
C ILE A 111 3.96 2.68 -5.54
N TYR A 112 5.25 2.96 -5.45
CA TYR A 112 5.78 4.08 -4.64
C TYR A 112 5.20 5.42 -5.09
N LYS A 113 5.20 5.69 -6.40
CA LYS A 113 4.61 6.93 -6.97
C LYS A 113 3.10 6.98 -6.75
N LEU A 114 2.39 5.89 -7.00
CA LEU A 114 0.96 5.81 -6.72
C LEU A 114 0.65 6.22 -5.27
N PHE A 115 1.41 5.69 -4.32
CA PHE A 115 1.19 5.99 -2.90
C PHE A 115 1.61 7.42 -2.54
N CYS A 116 2.80 7.86 -2.96
CA CYS A 116 3.37 9.13 -2.55
C CYS A 116 2.74 10.33 -3.25
N ASP A 117 2.54 10.23 -4.55
CA ASP A 117 2.13 11.37 -5.38
C ASP A 117 0.60 11.42 -5.48
N GLU A 118 -0.02 10.30 -5.85
CA GLU A 118 -1.45 10.29 -6.16
C GLU A 118 -2.31 10.12 -4.89
N PHE A 119 -2.03 9.10 -4.07
CA PHE A 119 -2.84 8.84 -2.88
C PHE A 119 -2.59 9.86 -1.77
N SER A 120 -1.35 9.94 -1.30
CA SER A 120 -1.00 10.82 -0.18
C SER A 120 -0.91 12.29 -0.60
N GLY A 121 -0.40 12.57 -1.82
CA GLY A 121 -0.20 13.93 -2.31
C GLY A 121 -1.48 14.63 -2.77
N TRP A 122 -2.42 13.88 -3.36
CA TRP A 122 -3.64 14.44 -3.92
C TRP A 122 -4.91 13.88 -3.28
N TYR A 123 -5.13 12.56 -3.35
CA TYR A 123 -6.40 11.99 -2.91
C TYR A 123 -6.74 12.33 -1.46
N LEU A 124 -5.82 12.04 -0.52
CA LEU A 124 -6.05 12.36 0.90
C LEU A 124 -6.24 13.85 1.15
N GLU A 125 -5.55 14.72 0.40
CA GLU A 125 -5.73 16.17 0.53
C GLU A 125 -7.10 16.65 0.04
N ILE A 126 -7.65 16.03 -1.02
CA ILE A 126 -8.96 16.35 -1.56
C ILE A 126 -10.06 15.95 -0.57
N ILE A 127 -9.98 14.73 0.01
CA ILE A 127 -11.07 14.16 0.79
C ILE A 127 -10.98 14.43 2.29
N LYS A 128 -9.81 14.85 2.81
CA LYS A 128 -9.63 15.05 4.25
C LYS A 128 -10.65 16.05 4.80
N PRO A 129 -11.31 15.72 5.93
CA PRO A 129 -12.22 16.64 6.56
C PRO A 129 -11.48 17.87 7.11
N ALA A 130 -12.16 18.99 7.23
CA ALA A 130 -11.62 20.14 7.96
C ALA A 130 -11.30 19.74 9.41
N TYR A 131 -10.36 20.47 10.02
CA TYR A 131 -9.94 20.15 11.39
C TYR A 131 -11.12 20.12 12.37
N GLY A 132 -11.26 19.03 13.09
CA GLY A 132 -12.35 18.82 14.06
C GLY A 132 -13.72 18.51 13.43
N GLN A 133 -13.78 18.27 12.12
CA GLN A 133 -15.01 17.86 11.45
C GLN A 133 -14.94 16.36 11.13
N PRO A 134 -16.10 15.65 11.14
CA PRO A 134 -16.18 14.26 10.75
C PRO A 134 -16.08 14.10 9.22
N ILE A 135 -15.67 12.91 8.79
CA ILE A 135 -15.77 12.46 7.41
C ILE A 135 -17.05 11.63 7.21
N ASP A 136 -17.64 11.71 6.03
CA ASP A 136 -18.75 10.84 5.69
C ASP A 136 -18.32 9.38 5.54
N LYS A 137 -19.19 8.47 5.99
CA LYS A 137 -18.91 7.03 6.05
C LYS A 137 -18.56 6.44 4.68
N ALA A 138 -19.23 6.83 3.62
CA ALA A 138 -18.99 6.29 2.29
C ALA A 138 -17.59 6.64 1.76
N THR A 139 -17.15 7.90 1.95
CA THR A 139 -15.78 8.33 1.61
C THR A 139 -14.74 7.60 2.46
N TYR A 140 -15.00 7.43 3.77
CA TYR A 140 -14.09 6.70 4.66
C TYR A 140 -13.93 5.23 4.22
N GLU A 141 -15.03 4.51 4.05
CA GLU A 141 -15.02 3.09 3.65
C GLU A 141 -14.30 2.90 2.30
N LYS A 142 -14.53 3.80 1.34
CA LYS A 142 -13.83 3.77 0.06
C LYS A 142 -12.33 4.01 0.20
N THR A 143 -11.93 4.92 1.09
CA THR A 143 -10.51 5.17 1.40
C THR A 143 -9.84 3.94 2.01
N ILE A 144 -10.55 3.23 2.89
CA ILE A 144 -10.08 1.95 3.47
C ILE A 144 -9.87 0.90 2.36
N GLN A 145 -10.81 0.76 1.41
CA GLN A 145 -10.69 -0.15 0.28
C GLN A 145 -9.47 0.18 -0.61
N PHE A 146 -9.22 1.45 -0.87
CA PHE A 146 -8.04 1.89 -1.61
C PHE A 146 -6.75 1.54 -0.87
N MET A 147 -6.71 1.78 0.44
CA MET A 147 -5.57 1.43 1.27
C MET A 147 -5.32 -0.09 1.27
N ASP A 148 -6.36 -0.91 1.43
CA ASP A 148 -6.29 -2.37 1.37
C ASP A 148 -5.66 -2.84 0.03
N THR A 149 -6.15 -2.30 -1.08
CA THR A 149 -5.63 -2.64 -2.42
C THR A 149 -4.15 -2.26 -2.57
N MET A 150 -3.76 -1.08 -2.11
CA MET A 150 -2.36 -0.64 -2.18
C MET A 150 -1.44 -1.46 -1.28
N LEU A 151 -1.91 -1.86 -0.08
CA LEU A 151 -1.16 -2.76 0.79
C LEU A 151 -0.93 -4.13 0.13
N LYS A 152 -1.95 -4.67 -0.57
CA LYS A 152 -1.83 -5.91 -1.35
C LYS A 152 -0.79 -5.79 -2.46
N LEU A 153 -0.79 -4.70 -3.22
CA LEU A 153 0.19 -4.43 -4.27
C LEU A 153 1.62 -4.32 -3.72
N LEU A 154 1.78 -3.74 -2.55
CA LEU A 154 3.08 -3.50 -1.92
C LEU A 154 3.63 -4.71 -1.17
N HIS A 155 2.77 -5.63 -0.72
CA HIS A 155 3.12 -6.74 0.15
C HIS A 155 4.28 -7.62 -0.34
N PRO A 156 4.42 -7.96 -1.64
CA PRO A 156 5.56 -8.75 -2.13
C PRO A 156 6.92 -8.10 -1.84
N PHE A 157 6.96 -6.78 -1.74
CA PHE A 157 8.18 -5.99 -1.52
C PHE A 157 8.43 -5.70 -0.05
N MET A 158 7.38 -5.33 0.69
CA MET A 158 7.44 -4.82 2.07
C MET A 158 6.43 -5.57 2.97
N PRO A 159 6.68 -6.87 3.25
CA PRO A 159 5.69 -7.74 3.88
C PRO A 159 5.37 -7.40 5.33
N PHE A 160 6.30 -6.82 6.09
CA PHE A 160 6.09 -6.62 7.52
C PHE A 160 5.14 -5.46 7.81
N ILE A 161 5.42 -4.28 7.26
CA ILE A 161 4.55 -3.11 7.47
C ILE A 161 3.18 -3.30 6.83
N THR A 162 3.12 -3.94 5.66
CA THR A 162 1.84 -4.16 4.98
C THR A 162 0.96 -5.15 5.71
N GLU A 163 1.51 -6.23 6.26
CA GLU A 163 0.77 -7.17 7.11
C GLU A 163 0.27 -6.48 8.38
N GLU A 164 1.13 -5.77 9.10
CA GLU A 164 0.78 -5.04 10.32
C GLU A 164 -0.40 -4.07 10.10
N LEU A 165 -0.32 -3.27 9.04
CA LEU A 165 -1.37 -2.31 8.71
C LEU A 165 -2.64 -2.98 8.21
N TRP A 166 -2.52 -4.06 7.45
CA TRP A 166 -3.66 -4.80 6.93
C TRP A 166 -4.48 -5.47 8.05
N GLN A 167 -3.80 -5.97 9.08
CA GLN A 167 -4.45 -6.49 10.29
C GLN A 167 -5.12 -5.37 11.10
N ALA A 168 -4.55 -4.17 11.11
CA ALA A 168 -5.03 -3.03 11.89
C ALA A 168 -6.14 -2.23 11.18
N ILE A 169 -6.29 -2.35 9.85
CA ILE A 169 -7.23 -1.54 9.07
C ILE A 169 -8.68 -1.98 9.30
N GLU A 170 -8.91 -3.28 9.44
CA GLU A 170 -10.20 -3.92 9.69
C GLU A 170 -10.05 -5.10 10.64
N GLU A 171 -11.13 -5.51 11.30
CA GLU A 171 -11.13 -6.75 12.08
C GLU A 171 -10.97 -7.95 11.16
N ARG A 172 -9.99 -8.80 11.45
CA ARG A 172 -9.69 -10.02 10.72
C ARG A 172 -9.96 -11.24 11.61
N LYS A 173 -10.25 -12.37 10.98
CA LYS A 173 -10.37 -13.64 11.72
C LYS A 173 -8.98 -14.13 12.10
N GLU A 174 -8.92 -14.89 13.19
CA GLU A 174 -7.68 -15.53 13.61
C GLU A 174 -7.11 -16.42 12.49
N GLY A 175 -5.84 -16.19 12.13
CA GLY A 175 -5.15 -16.92 11.06
C GLY A 175 -5.30 -16.31 9.66
N GLU A 176 -6.09 -15.26 9.46
CA GLU A 176 -6.07 -14.51 8.19
C GLU A 176 -4.75 -13.73 8.06
N SER A 177 -4.14 -13.79 6.88
CA SER A 177 -2.92 -13.08 6.55
C SER A 177 -2.99 -12.51 5.14
N LEU A 178 -2.42 -11.32 4.97
CA LEU A 178 -2.30 -10.67 3.68
C LEU A 178 -1.52 -11.52 2.67
N MET A 179 -0.54 -12.29 3.15
CA MET A 179 0.29 -13.19 2.33
C MET A 179 -0.54 -14.19 1.51
N VAL A 180 -1.68 -14.64 2.02
CA VAL A 180 -2.58 -15.61 1.35
C VAL A 180 -3.88 -14.99 0.87
N SER A 181 -4.05 -13.68 1.04
CA SER A 181 -5.22 -12.94 0.57
C SER A 181 -5.20 -12.81 -0.96
N PRO A 182 -6.32 -13.12 -1.66
CA PRO A 182 -6.37 -12.99 -3.10
C PRO A 182 -6.25 -11.51 -3.52
N MET A 183 -5.50 -11.25 -4.60
CA MET A 183 -5.59 -9.98 -5.30
C MET A 183 -6.88 -9.94 -6.10
N GLU A 184 -7.75 -8.99 -5.80
CA GLU A 184 -8.96 -8.79 -6.60
C GLU A 184 -8.59 -8.36 -8.01
N LYS A 185 -9.14 -9.05 -9.02
CA LYS A 185 -8.99 -8.64 -10.42
C LYS A 185 -9.84 -7.39 -10.63
N THR A 186 -9.23 -6.35 -11.18
CA THR A 186 -9.94 -5.14 -11.59
C THR A 186 -11.09 -5.51 -12.54
N GLY A 187 -12.34 -5.31 -12.12
CA GLY A 187 -13.52 -5.56 -12.94
C GLY A 187 -14.52 -6.60 -12.44
N GLU A 188 -14.20 -7.37 -11.40
CA GLU A 188 -15.20 -8.23 -10.74
C GLU A 188 -15.65 -7.55 -9.44
N SER A 189 -16.88 -7.05 -9.42
CA SER A 189 -17.55 -6.61 -8.19
C SER A 189 -17.57 -7.78 -7.20
N ALA A 190 -17.17 -7.52 -5.94
CA ALA A 190 -17.21 -8.50 -4.87
C ALA A 190 -18.58 -9.21 -4.84
N PRO A 191 -18.64 -10.54 -4.64
CA PRO A 191 -19.90 -11.23 -4.50
C PRO A 191 -20.61 -10.67 -3.27
N GLN A 192 -21.79 -10.06 -3.50
CA GLN A 192 -22.69 -9.67 -2.42
C GLN A 192 -22.94 -10.88 -1.55
N LYS A 193 -22.53 -10.83 -0.29
CA LYS A 193 -22.95 -11.81 0.72
C LYS A 193 -24.46 -11.77 0.75
N SER A 194 -25.10 -12.81 0.21
CA SER A 194 -26.53 -13.03 0.33
C SER A 194 -26.85 -13.12 1.82
N ALA A 195 -27.61 -12.15 2.32
CA ALA A 195 -28.23 -12.24 3.63
C ALA A 195 -29.29 -13.35 3.55
N ASP A 196 -28.97 -14.52 4.09
CA ASP A 196 -29.93 -15.58 4.32
C ASP A 196 -30.92 -15.12 5.41
N PHE A 197 -32.02 -14.54 4.96
CA PHE A 197 -33.22 -14.38 5.75
C PHE A 197 -34.03 -15.68 5.70
N SER A 198 -33.64 -16.67 6.47
CA SER A 198 -34.52 -17.80 6.81
C SER A 198 -35.10 -17.62 8.21
N GLY A 199 -36.06 -16.73 8.31
CA GLY A 199 -36.93 -16.59 9.47
C GLY A 199 -38.33 -17.06 9.09
N THR A 200 -38.66 -18.31 9.36
CA THR A 200 -40.05 -18.80 9.32
C THR A 200 -40.72 -18.51 10.67
N PRO A 201 -41.86 -17.85 10.70
CA PRO A 201 -42.68 -17.77 11.95
C PRO A 201 -43.59 -18.99 12.06
N GLN A 202 -43.61 -19.58 13.21
CA GLN A 202 -44.76 -20.30 13.79
C GLN A 202 -45.16 -19.64 15.09
#